data_11da7375a970bec1d872c428d014cc13
#
_entry.id   11da7375a970bec1d872c428d014cc13
#
_cell.length_a   1.000
_cell.length_b   1.000
_cell.length_c   1.000
_cell.angle_alpha   90.00
_cell.angle_beta   90.00
_cell.angle_gamma   90.00
#
_symmetry.space_group_name_H-M   'P 1'
#
loop_
_entity.id
_entity.type
_entity.pdbx_description
1 polymer ?
#
loop_
_entity_poly.entity_id
_entity_poly.type
_entity_poly.pdbx_seq_one_letter_code
_entity_poly.pdbx_strand_id
1 'polypeptide(L)' 'MRIIMPRKFRDQAFMEYSKEILNNIPDTWKAYPQTIEGAMSIIDMEHKELLQPTANKSKELVHLATACLYAWRMLNHAK' A
#
# COMPACT_ATOMS: atom_id res chain seq x y z
N MET A 1 -4.04 -24.32 2.95
CA MET A 1 -3.88 -24.19 4.42
C MET A 1 -4.58 -22.94 4.91
N ARG A 2 -5.25 -23.05 6.00
CA ARG A 2 -5.98 -21.94 6.60
C ARG A 2 -5.30 -21.52 7.88
N ILE A 3 -4.89 -20.24 7.94
CA ILE A 3 -4.26 -19.68 9.13
C ILE A 3 -5.32 -18.91 9.92
N ILE A 4 -5.50 -19.29 11.17
CA ILE A 4 -6.44 -18.58 12.07
C ILE A 4 -5.60 -17.73 13.01
N MET A 5 -5.76 -16.42 12.91
CA MET A 5 -5.08 -15.49 13.79
C MET A 5 -5.98 -15.08 14.94
N PRO A 6 -5.44 -15.02 16.16
CA PRO A 6 -6.19 -14.42 17.27
C PRO A 6 -6.58 -12.99 16.94
N ARG A 7 -7.75 -12.60 17.39
CA ARG A 7 -8.27 -11.25 17.12
C ARG A 7 -7.32 -10.15 17.57
N LYS A 8 -6.74 -10.31 18.75
CA LYS A 8 -5.79 -9.34 19.30
C LYS A 8 -4.59 -9.15 18.39
N PHE A 9 -4.03 -10.24 17.88
CA PHE A 9 -2.88 -10.21 16.98
C PHE A 9 -3.24 -9.50 15.67
N ARG A 10 -4.40 -9.83 15.13
CA ARG A 10 -4.89 -9.23 13.89
C ARG A 10 -5.05 -7.71 14.02
N ASP A 11 -5.67 -7.26 15.11
CA ASP A 11 -5.91 -5.85 15.33
C ASP A 11 -4.60 -5.08 15.51
N GLN A 12 -3.65 -5.66 16.23
CA GLN A 12 -2.33 -5.07 16.42
C GLN A 12 -1.58 -4.94 15.09
N ALA A 13 -1.62 -5.99 14.27
CA ALA A 13 -0.97 -5.98 12.97
C ALA A 13 -1.55 -4.90 12.07
N PHE A 14 -2.88 -4.74 12.07
CA PHE A 14 -3.53 -3.69 11.29
C PHE A 14 -3.10 -2.30 11.77
N MET A 15 -3.07 -2.08 13.06
CA MET A 15 -2.67 -0.80 13.63
C MET A 15 -1.22 -0.44 13.27
N GLU A 16 -0.32 -1.40 13.37
CA GLU A 16 1.08 -1.18 13.03
C GLU A 16 1.27 -0.89 11.54
N TYR A 17 0.65 -1.70 10.70
CA TYR A 17 0.76 -1.56 9.26
C TYR A 17 0.15 -0.25 8.76
N SER A 18 -1.03 0.09 9.25
CA SER A 18 -1.69 1.33 8.87
C SER A 18 -0.91 2.57 9.31
N LYS A 19 -0.21 2.50 10.43
CA LYS A 19 0.66 3.58 10.88
C LYS A 19 1.81 3.80 9.91
N GLU A 20 2.43 2.72 9.44
CA GLU A 20 3.51 2.82 8.46
C GLU A 20 3.01 3.39 7.14
N ILE A 21 1.84 2.96 6.71
CA ILE A 21 1.21 3.51 5.50
C ILE A 21 0.96 5.01 5.67
N LEU A 22 0.41 5.40 6.80
CA LEU A 22 0.11 6.81 7.06
C LEU A 22 1.36 7.67 7.03
N ASN A 23 2.46 7.18 7.57
CA ASN A 23 3.73 7.90 7.56
C ASN A 23 4.31 8.05 6.15
N ASN A 24 3.96 7.14 5.25
CA ASN A 24 4.46 7.15 3.88
C ASN A 24 3.66 8.06 2.94
N ILE A 25 2.42 8.39 3.29
CA ILE A 25 1.51 9.16 2.43
C ILE A 25 2.06 10.53 2.04
N PRO A 26 2.58 11.36 2.96
CA PRO A 26 2.98 12.71 2.61
C PRO A 26 4.06 12.79 1.53
N ASP A 27 4.94 11.79 1.48
CA ASP A 27 6.05 11.81 0.53
C ASP A 27 5.67 11.21 -0.82
N THR A 28 4.72 10.29 -0.84
CA THR A 28 4.41 9.53 -2.06
C THR A 28 3.25 10.13 -2.85
N TRP A 29 2.18 10.53 -2.18
CA TRP A 29 0.98 10.96 -2.89
C TRP A 29 1.17 12.24 -3.69
N LYS A 30 2.12 13.08 -3.32
CA LYS A 30 2.43 14.30 -4.08
C LYS A 30 2.93 14.01 -5.48
N ALA A 31 3.62 12.90 -5.63
CA ALA A 31 4.22 12.51 -6.90
C ALA A 31 3.34 11.57 -7.72
N TYR A 32 2.21 11.13 -7.17
CA TYR A 32 1.37 10.15 -7.86
C TYR A 32 0.52 10.83 -8.93
N PRO A 33 0.34 10.16 -10.08
CA PRO A 33 -0.53 10.67 -11.14
C PRO A 33 -1.97 10.82 -10.66
N GLN A 34 -2.66 11.81 -11.21
CA GLN A 34 -4.04 12.10 -10.79
C GLN A 34 -5.08 11.46 -11.69
N THR A 35 -4.73 10.36 -12.34
CA THR A 35 -5.65 9.58 -13.17
C THR A 35 -5.69 8.15 -12.64
N ILE A 36 -6.80 7.46 -12.90
CA ILE A 36 -6.94 6.07 -12.50
C ILE A 36 -5.89 5.21 -13.19
N GLU A 37 -5.65 5.44 -14.48
CA GLU A 37 -4.64 4.71 -15.24
C GLU A 37 -3.25 4.90 -14.63
N GLY A 38 -2.94 6.14 -14.23
CA GLY A 38 -1.67 6.44 -13.57
C GLY A 38 -1.54 5.76 -12.21
N ALA A 39 -2.62 5.78 -11.42
CA ALA A 39 -2.63 5.11 -10.13
C ALA A 39 -2.44 3.60 -10.27
N MET A 40 -3.07 3.00 -11.26
CA MET A 40 -2.89 1.57 -11.52
C MET A 40 -1.47 1.25 -11.97
N SER A 41 -0.85 2.14 -12.74
CA SER A 41 0.56 1.99 -13.13
C SER A 41 1.49 1.98 -11.92
N ILE A 42 1.23 2.82 -10.93
CA ILE A 42 2.04 2.86 -9.71
C ILE A 42 1.91 1.55 -8.94
N ILE A 43 0.69 1.01 -8.85
CA ILE A 43 0.48 -0.29 -8.21
C ILE A 43 1.29 -1.38 -8.89
N ASP A 44 1.26 -1.40 -10.23
CA ASP A 44 2.02 -2.39 -11.01
C ASP A 44 3.52 -2.25 -10.76
N MET A 45 4.02 -1.03 -10.75
CA MET A 45 5.43 -0.73 -10.51
C MET A 45 5.84 -1.19 -9.09
N GLU A 46 5.06 -0.84 -8.08
CA GLU A 46 5.36 -1.22 -6.70
C GLU A 46 5.30 -2.73 -6.51
N HIS A 47 4.39 -3.40 -7.19
CA HIS A 47 4.30 -4.86 -7.15
C HIS A 47 5.56 -5.49 -7.74
N LYS A 48 6.04 -4.98 -8.87
CA LYS A 48 7.27 -5.48 -9.49
C LYS A 48 8.47 -5.26 -8.60
N GLU A 49 8.55 -4.11 -7.93
CA GLU A 49 9.63 -3.83 -6.99
C GLU A 49 9.61 -4.79 -5.81
N LEU A 50 8.42 -5.11 -5.30
CA LEU A 50 8.25 -6.08 -4.21
C LEU A 50 8.81 -7.45 -4.58
N LEU A 51 8.69 -7.84 -5.84
CA LEU A 51 9.12 -9.16 -6.31
C LEU A 51 10.61 -9.24 -6.60
N GLN A 52 11.35 -8.12 -6.56
CA GLN A 52 12.79 -8.15 -6.78
C GLN A 52 13.49 -8.93 -5.68
N PRO A 53 14.50 -9.77 -6.03
CA PRO A 53 15.20 -10.61 -5.04
C PRO A 53 15.88 -9.81 -3.93
N THR A 54 16.35 -8.60 -4.23
CA THR A 54 17.07 -7.75 -3.29
C THR A 54 16.18 -6.77 -2.56
N ALA A 55 14.87 -6.80 -2.80
CA ALA A 55 13.94 -5.82 -2.22
C ALA A 55 13.81 -6.02 -0.70
N ASN A 56 13.68 -4.90 0.00
CA ASN A 56 13.25 -4.90 1.39
C ASN A 56 11.75 -5.15 1.40
N LYS A 57 11.33 -6.38 1.66
CA LYS A 57 9.93 -6.79 1.53
C LYS A 57 8.99 -6.00 2.43
N SER A 58 9.41 -5.73 3.67
CA SER A 58 8.60 -4.94 4.60
C SER A 58 8.33 -3.54 4.07
N LYS A 59 9.36 -2.88 3.56
CA LYS A 59 9.25 -1.55 3.00
C LYS A 59 8.38 -1.53 1.74
N GLU A 60 8.62 -2.50 0.85
CA GLU A 60 7.87 -2.55 -0.41
C GLU A 60 6.39 -2.89 -0.19
N LEU A 61 6.07 -3.66 0.86
CA LEU A 61 4.68 -3.94 1.20
C LEU A 61 3.95 -2.67 1.66
N VAL A 62 4.64 -1.78 2.37
CA VAL A 62 4.08 -0.48 2.77
C VAL A 62 3.87 0.40 1.53
N HIS A 63 4.83 0.43 0.63
CA HIS A 63 4.73 1.22 -0.62
C HIS A 63 3.56 0.74 -1.48
N LEU A 64 3.43 -0.57 -1.65
CA LEU A 64 2.35 -1.14 -2.44
C LEU A 64 0.99 -0.83 -1.80
N ALA A 65 0.88 -0.98 -0.49
CA ALA A 65 -0.36 -0.68 0.23
C ALA A 65 -0.72 0.81 0.11
N THR A 66 0.27 1.70 0.17
CA THR A 66 0.05 3.14 0.01
C THR A 66 -0.50 3.46 -1.38
N ALA A 67 0.05 2.82 -2.40
CA ALA A 67 -0.43 2.98 -3.78
C ALA A 67 -1.85 2.46 -3.95
N CYS A 68 -2.15 1.31 -3.34
CA CYS A 68 -3.50 0.74 -3.38
C CYS A 68 -4.51 1.65 -2.67
N LEU A 69 -4.13 2.22 -1.55
CA LEU A 69 -4.99 3.14 -0.82
C LEU A 69 -5.29 4.39 -1.65
N TYR A 70 -4.29 4.91 -2.34
CA TYR A 70 -4.46 6.06 -3.23
C TYR A 70 -5.47 5.77 -4.33
N ALA A 71 -5.33 4.66 -5.02
CA ALA A 71 -6.24 4.26 -6.08
C ALA A 71 -7.66 4.04 -5.55
N TRP A 72 -7.77 3.40 -4.40
CA TRP A 72 -9.07 3.16 -3.76
C TRP A 72 -9.77 4.48 -3.46
N ARG A 73 -9.03 5.44 -2.92
CA ARG A 73 -9.60 6.75 -2.62
C ARG A 73 -10.06 7.47 -3.89
N MET A 74 -9.28 7.42 -4.97
CA MET A 74 -9.68 8.03 -6.24
C MET A 74 -11.00 7.46 -6.74
N LEU A 75 -11.15 6.14 -6.66
CA LEU A 75 -12.35 5.46 -7.13
C LEU A 75 -13.57 5.77 -6.28
N ASN A 76 -13.39 5.99 -4.99
CA ASN A 76 -14.50 6.09 -4.05
C ASN A 76 -14.79 7.52 -3.59
N HIS A 77 -13.87 8.45 -3.80
CA HIS A 77 -14.01 9.84 -3.36
C HIS A 77 -13.71 10.86 -4.45
N ALA A 78 -13.56 10.39 -5.68
CA ALA A 78 -13.32 11.29 -6.81
C ALA A 78 -14.57 12.10 -7.09
N LYS A 79 -14.40 13.37 -7.33
CA LYS A 79 -15.46 14.28 -7.73
C LYS A 79 -15.16 14.86 -9.08
#